data_595e2d7e7dee0a582818c6adbbb9b3c9
#
_entry.id   595e2d7e7dee0a582818c6adbbb9b3c9
#
_cell.length_a   1.000
_cell.length_b   1.000
_cell.length_c   1.000
_cell.angle_alpha   90.00
_cell.angle_beta   90.00
_cell.angle_gamma   90.00
#
_symmetry.space_group_name_H-M   'P 1'
#
loop_
_entity.id
_entity.type
_entity.pdbx_description
1 polymer ?
#
loop_
_entity_poly.entity_id
_entity_poly.type
_entity_poly.pdbx_seq_one_letter_code
_entity_poly.pdbx_strand_id
1 'polypeptide(L)'
;MRDRRAVAVANAARGDLMDRVGSDRVWIGAAAREWCGLPEDRDPIAVVRPTNAEQVRIILKIARSRHLPVVARSGLPAVWPDELVDTIVLDVRGLNRPPAIDISRRVVTVGAGVPVHAIDRAARQARLCLRGVPSVRGDETVGALVGAGVSGEIGLGDGSLLSDVVSAHVVAGNGRELQVGHAALLTSMPWRSEGLPDPAGLLVGAAGRLAVLCELTLRLHPAPWVAWSVRSGKTDRDRVLKVMSAARLALSKRVVDTVLVEEGKRGRVVVRAATWRGEGDLEAVTALATKAFGRHRIKLDTWSSEDRRVRLGHEVGDWPEQAQARGATFELRCSWPDALKVLDVSDALLASDDSAGPKVKRSWAFGADYVTVRHRFRGGDSARHPLITGVRHLLDAGAVPVGLGGALRAIGRERMGPTSKVLLTGLSRAWDPDGVLGSPAGLV
;
A
#
# COMPACT_ATOMS: atom_id res chain seq x y z
N MET A 1 -31.44 12.13 16.49
CA MET A 1 -31.37 11.90 17.98
C MET A 1 -30.69 10.54 18.17
N ARG A 2 -29.43 10.51 18.65
CA ARG A 2 -28.76 9.22 18.95
C ARG A 2 -29.55 8.50 20.05
N ASP A 3 -29.74 7.18 19.88
CA ASP A 3 -30.40 6.34 20.87
C ASP A 3 -29.66 6.44 22.22
N ARG A 4 -30.39 6.76 23.30
CA ARG A 4 -29.85 6.86 24.67
C ARG A 4 -29.06 5.59 25.07
N ARG A 5 -29.50 4.43 24.60
CA ARG A 5 -28.84 3.15 24.86
C ARG A 5 -27.49 3.07 24.15
N ALA A 6 -27.41 3.49 22.89
CA ALA A 6 -26.15 3.52 22.14
C ALA A 6 -25.11 4.46 22.79
N VAL A 7 -25.56 5.62 23.27
CA VAL A 7 -24.69 6.58 24.01
C VAL A 7 -24.16 5.96 25.30
N ALA A 8 -25.00 5.28 26.07
CA ALA A 8 -24.60 4.62 27.33
C ALA A 8 -23.56 3.51 27.06
N VAL A 9 -23.75 2.70 26.01
CA VAL A 9 -22.81 1.65 25.60
C VAL A 9 -21.46 2.24 25.18
N ALA A 10 -21.47 3.32 24.40
CA ALA A 10 -20.24 4.00 23.98
C ALA A 10 -19.48 4.58 25.18
N ASN A 11 -20.18 5.22 26.13
CA ASN A 11 -19.54 5.78 27.34
C ASN A 11 -18.94 4.70 28.24
N ALA A 12 -19.64 3.56 28.42
CA ALA A 12 -19.10 2.43 29.16
C ALA A 12 -17.86 1.83 28.47
N ALA A 13 -17.86 1.74 27.14
CA ALA A 13 -16.69 1.30 26.39
C ALA A 13 -15.49 2.25 26.57
N ARG A 14 -15.72 3.57 26.52
CA ARG A 14 -14.70 4.61 26.74
C ARG A 14 -14.04 4.46 28.11
N GLY A 15 -14.83 4.27 29.16
CA GLY A 15 -14.33 4.02 30.52
C GLY A 15 -13.43 2.80 30.59
N ASP A 16 -13.91 1.64 30.11
CA ASP A 16 -13.10 0.41 30.11
C ASP A 16 -11.82 0.52 29.29
N LEU A 17 -11.85 1.24 28.15
CA LEU A 17 -10.66 1.47 27.32
C LEU A 17 -9.63 2.32 28.06
N MET A 18 -10.06 3.40 28.75
CA MET A 18 -9.18 4.24 29.53
C MET A 18 -8.56 3.47 30.71
N ASP A 19 -9.35 2.66 31.40
CA ASP A 19 -8.89 1.90 32.56
C ASP A 19 -7.88 0.79 32.19
N ARG A 20 -8.08 0.15 31.02
CA ARG A 20 -7.29 -1.03 30.66
C ARG A 20 -6.14 -0.77 29.68
N VAL A 21 -6.20 0.30 28.89
CA VAL A 21 -5.16 0.66 27.93
C VAL A 21 -4.35 1.85 28.40
N GLY A 22 -4.95 2.72 29.22
CA GLY A 22 -4.38 3.97 29.72
C GLY A 22 -5.05 5.17 29.09
N SER A 23 -5.42 6.16 29.94
CA SER A 23 -6.12 7.37 29.51
C SER A 23 -5.29 8.24 28.56
N ASP A 24 -3.97 8.18 28.65
CA ASP A 24 -3.02 8.86 27.77
C ASP A 24 -3.00 8.31 26.32
N ARG A 25 -3.64 7.16 26.10
CA ARG A 25 -3.69 6.44 24.82
C ARG A 25 -5.09 6.31 24.25
N VAL A 26 -6.06 6.98 24.84
CA VAL A 26 -7.45 6.96 24.42
C VAL A 26 -7.94 8.39 24.17
N TRP A 27 -8.26 8.70 22.93
CA TRP A 27 -8.83 9.98 22.52
C TRP A 27 -10.32 9.82 22.31
N ILE A 28 -11.11 10.79 22.75
CA ILE A 28 -12.57 10.84 22.60
C ILE A 28 -13.01 12.23 22.15
N GLY A 29 -14.24 12.36 21.66
CA GLY A 29 -14.83 13.65 21.27
C GLY A 29 -14.00 14.39 20.22
N ALA A 30 -13.76 15.69 20.44
CA ALA A 30 -13.07 16.54 19.47
C ALA A 30 -11.67 16.03 19.09
N ALA A 31 -10.89 15.54 20.05
CA ALA A 31 -9.55 15.02 19.79
C ALA A 31 -9.57 13.76 18.91
N ALA A 32 -10.53 12.85 19.14
CA ALA A 32 -10.70 11.67 18.29
C ALA A 32 -11.18 12.03 16.89
N ARG A 33 -12.06 13.00 16.78
CA ARG A 33 -12.60 13.52 15.53
C ARG A 33 -11.51 14.17 14.68
N GLU A 34 -10.69 15.03 15.28
CA GLU A 34 -9.55 15.67 14.64
C GLU A 34 -8.54 14.61 14.13
N TRP A 35 -8.24 13.61 14.98
CA TRP A 35 -7.36 12.50 14.57
C TRP A 35 -7.90 11.75 13.34
N CYS A 36 -9.22 11.55 13.27
CA CYS A 36 -9.89 10.87 12.17
C CYS A 36 -10.07 11.76 10.92
N GLY A 37 -9.96 13.07 11.04
CA GLY A 37 -10.30 14.04 9.99
C GLY A 37 -11.80 14.08 9.69
N LEU A 38 -12.66 13.88 10.72
CA LEU A 38 -14.11 13.87 10.59
C LEU A 38 -14.70 15.27 10.80
N PRO A 39 -15.85 15.58 10.17
CA PRO A 39 -16.58 16.82 10.42
C PRO A 39 -17.20 16.84 11.84
N GLU A 40 -17.65 18.02 12.30
CA GLU A 40 -18.07 18.26 13.69
C GLU A 40 -19.27 17.43 14.16
N ASP A 41 -20.10 16.98 13.25
CA ASP A 41 -21.31 16.17 13.51
C ASP A 41 -21.06 14.66 13.55
N ARG A 42 -19.82 14.21 13.31
CA ARG A 42 -19.45 12.79 13.17
C ARG A 42 -18.31 12.42 14.10
N ASP A 43 -18.61 11.63 15.12
CA ASP A 43 -17.63 11.16 16.10
C ASP A 43 -17.36 9.67 15.98
N PRO A 44 -16.09 9.23 16.11
CA PRO A 44 -15.79 7.87 16.49
C PRO A 44 -16.17 7.64 17.95
N ILE A 45 -16.32 6.40 18.38
CA ILE A 45 -16.48 6.07 19.80
C ILE A 45 -15.23 6.51 20.57
N ALA A 46 -14.07 6.06 20.09
CA ALA A 46 -12.76 6.44 20.59
C ALA A 46 -11.69 6.14 19.54
N VAL A 47 -10.56 6.83 19.62
CA VAL A 47 -9.30 6.41 18.99
C VAL A 47 -8.42 5.84 20.09
N VAL A 48 -7.90 4.63 19.91
CA VAL A 48 -7.10 3.93 20.91
C VAL A 48 -5.78 3.49 20.29
N ARG A 49 -4.67 3.77 20.96
CA ARG A 49 -3.31 3.42 20.51
C ARG A 49 -2.71 2.29 21.34
N PRO A 50 -2.91 1.03 20.98
CA PRO A 50 -2.28 -0.11 21.66
C PRO A 50 -0.76 -0.14 21.39
N THR A 51 0.02 -0.64 22.33
CA THR A 51 1.48 -0.78 22.21
C THR A 51 1.95 -2.21 22.00
N ASN A 52 1.06 -3.17 22.16
CA ASN A 52 1.35 -4.60 22.01
C ASN A 52 0.09 -5.40 21.65
N ALA A 53 0.25 -6.66 21.30
CA ALA A 53 -0.84 -7.56 20.92
C ALA A 53 -1.84 -7.77 22.05
N GLU A 54 -1.37 -7.84 23.30
CA GLU A 54 -2.24 -8.02 24.47
C GLU A 54 -3.24 -6.85 24.61
N GLN A 55 -2.78 -5.61 24.44
CA GLN A 55 -3.69 -4.46 24.45
C GLN A 55 -4.70 -4.52 23.27
N VAL A 56 -4.27 -4.95 22.09
CA VAL A 56 -5.19 -5.20 20.96
C VAL A 56 -6.25 -6.23 21.35
N ARG A 57 -5.85 -7.32 21.98
CA ARG A 57 -6.77 -8.37 22.46
C ARG A 57 -7.78 -7.83 23.48
N ILE A 58 -7.32 -7.01 24.43
CA ILE A 58 -8.19 -6.35 25.41
C ILE A 58 -9.24 -5.44 24.72
N ILE A 59 -8.80 -4.61 23.79
CA ILE A 59 -9.67 -3.70 23.04
C ILE A 59 -10.74 -4.50 22.26
N LEU A 60 -10.33 -5.54 21.55
CA LEU A 60 -11.26 -6.40 20.82
C LEU A 60 -12.24 -7.11 21.75
N LYS A 61 -11.81 -7.55 22.95
CA LYS A 61 -12.69 -8.13 23.96
C LYS A 61 -13.75 -7.12 24.47
N ILE A 62 -13.35 -5.88 24.72
CA ILE A 62 -14.27 -4.79 25.11
C ILE A 62 -15.28 -4.52 23.98
N ALA A 63 -14.80 -4.42 22.75
CA ALA A 63 -15.65 -4.20 21.58
C ALA A 63 -16.68 -5.32 21.39
N ARG A 64 -16.25 -6.58 21.44
CA ARG A 64 -17.09 -7.77 21.32
C ARG A 64 -18.20 -7.81 22.37
N SER A 65 -17.86 -7.59 23.65
CA SER A 65 -18.83 -7.64 24.74
C SER A 65 -19.93 -6.59 24.61
N ARG A 66 -19.76 -5.58 23.77
CA ARG A 66 -20.68 -4.47 23.53
C ARG A 66 -21.19 -4.37 22.09
N HIS A 67 -20.82 -5.33 21.23
CA HIS A 67 -21.15 -5.33 19.81
C HIS A 67 -20.75 -4.04 19.08
N LEU A 68 -19.55 -3.52 19.40
CA LEU A 68 -19.01 -2.30 18.80
C LEU A 68 -18.03 -2.65 17.68
N PRO A 69 -18.09 -1.96 16.53
CA PRO A 69 -17.14 -2.17 15.44
C PRO A 69 -15.76 -1.57 15.78
N VAL A 70 -14.72 -2.20 15.24
CA VAL A 70 -13.33 -1.78 15.37
C VAL A 70 -12.71 -1.64 13.99
N VAL A 71 -12.00 -0.54 13.76
CA VAL A 71 -11.26 -0.29 12.51
C VAL A 71 -9.79 -0.01 12.83
N ALA A 72 -8.88 -0.81 12.26
CA ALA A 72 -7.44 -0.60 12.41
C ALA A 72 -6.93 0.44 11.41
N ARG A 73 -6.18 1.44 11.88
CA ARG A 73 -5.63 2.54 11.06
C ARG A 73 -4.28 3.03 11.56
N SER A 74 -3.53 3.68 10.67
CA SER A 74 -2.21 4.26 10.96
C SER A 74 -2.17 5.79 10.90
N GLY A 75 -3.26 6.48 11.10
CA GLY A 75 -3.29 7.95 11.08
C GLY A 75 -3.34 8.60 9.70
N LEU A 76 -3.27 7.83 8.61
CA LEU A 76 -3.51 8.35 7.27
C LEU A 76 -4.96 8.82 7.14
N PRO A 77 -5.22 9.94 6.42
CA PRO A 77 -6.57 10.39 6.15
C PRO A 77 -7.40 9.23 5.61
N ALA A 78 -8.58 9.02 6.17
CA ALA A 78 -9.48 8.01 5.64
C ALA A 78 -9.88 8.42 4.23
N VAL A 79 -9.75 7.51 3.31
CA VAL A 79 -10.42 7.65 2.02
C VAL A 79 -11.95 7.65 2.25
N TRP A 80 -12.40 7.06 3.35
CA TRP A 80 -13.82 6.87 3.68
C TRP A 80 -14.09 7.23 5.15
N PRO A 81 -14.37 8.50 5.46
CA PRO A 81 -14.69 8.95 6.81
C PRO A 81 -15.89 8.22 7.45
N ASP A 82 -16.87 7.80 6.63
CA ASP A 82 -18.10 7.17 7.12
C ASP A 82 -17.85 5.85 7.87
N GLU A 83 -16.81 5.10 7.52
CA GLU A 83 -16.43 3.86 8.21
C GLU A 83 -15.92 4.10 9.65
N LEU A 84 -15.62 5.33 10.02
CA LEU A 84 -15.04 5.67 11.33
C LEU A 84 -16.08 6.17 12.32
N VAL A 85 -17.27 6.50 11.84
CA VAL A 85 -18.36 7.01 12.69
C VAL A 85 -18.90 5.87 13.55
N ASP A 86 -19.11 6.14 14.84
CA ASP A 86 -19.59 5.17 15.82
C ASP A 86 -18.74 3.89 15.93
N THR A 87 -17.43 3.98 15.64
CA THR A 87 -16.47 2.87 15.72
C THR A 87 -15.38 3.13 16.76
N ILE A 88 -14.73 2.07 17.24
CA ILE A 88 -13.46 2.15 17.96
C ILE A 88 -12.35 2.12 16.91
N VAL A 89 -11.57 3.17 16.80
CA VAL A 89 -10.45 3.25 15.86
C VAL A 89 -9.17 2.83 16.55
N LEU A 90 -8.53 1.76 16.06
CA LEU A 90 -7.22 1.33 16.52
C LEU A 90 -6.13 2.10 15.78
N ASP A 91 -5.41 2.97 16.48
CA ASP A 91 -4.21 3.61 15.96
C ASP A 91 -3.02 2.65 16.06
N VAL A 92 -2.76 1.91 15.00
CA VAL A 92 -1.70 0.88 14.96
C VAL A 92 -0.27 1.45 15.07
N ARG A 93 -0.08 2.78 15.01
CA ARG A 93 1.24 3.41 15.19
C ARG A 93 1.84 3.14 16.57
N GLY A 94 1.01 2.76 17.56
CA GLY A 94 1.50 2.32 18.87
C GLY A 94 2.19 0.97 18.85
N LEU A 95 1.94 0.13 17.85
CA LEU A 95 2.61 -1.17 17.67
C LEU A 95 3.98 -0.96 17.03
N ASN A 96 4.85 -0.22 17.72
CA ASN A 96 6.07 0.38 17.17
C ASN A 96 7.36 -0.34 17.62
N ARG A 97 7.31 -1.65 17.85
CA ARG A 97 8.51 -2.45 18.13
C ARG A 97 9.57 -2.17 17.07
N PRO A 98 10.80 -1.76 17.49
CA PRO A 98 11.86 -1.37 16.56
C PRO A 98 12.25 -2.51 15.60
N PRO A 99 12.81 -2.19 14.41
CA PRO A 99 13.31 -3.18 13.47
C PRO A 99 14.43 -4.04 14.07
N ALA A 100 14.22 -5.35 14.13
CA ALA A 100 15.24 -6.35 14.49
C ALA A 100 15.70 -7.03 13.20
N ILE A 101 16.95 -6.76 12.79
CA ILE A 101 17.52 -7.27 11.54
C ILE A 101 18.33 -8.51 11.79
N ASP A 102 17.99 -9.61 11.13
CA ASP A 102 18.82 -10.80 11.01
C ASP A 102 19.55 -10.76 9.66
N ILE A 103 20.83 -10.39 9.70
CA ILE A 103 21.66 -10.26 8.50
C ILE A 103 21.88 -11.62 7.85
N SER A 104 22.04 -12.68 8.63
CA SER A 104 22.32 -14.03 8.14
C SER A 104 21.16 -14.59 7.34
N ARG A 105 19.93 -14.34 7.79
CA ARG A 105 18.70 -14.76 7.14
C ARG A 105 18.15 -13.71 6.18
N ARG A 106 18.69 -12.49 6.23
CA ARG A 106 18.21 -11.34 5.46
C ARG A 106 16.72 -11.08 5.67
N VAL A 107 16.33 -10.99 6.92
CA VAL A 107 14.96 -10.64 7.31
C VAL A 107 14.99 -9.51 8.34
N VAL A 108 13.88 -8.79 8.45
CA VAL A 108 13.62 -7.84 9.52
C VAL A 108 12.30 -8.18 10.18
N THR A 109 12.30 -8.29 11.50
CA THR A 109 11.08 -8.40 12.31
C THR A 109 10.80 -7.05 12.95
N VAL A 110 9.56 -6.57 12.81
CA VAL A 110 9.21 -5.19 13.14
C VAL A 110 7.74 -5.05 13.51
N GLY A 111 7.43 -4.13 14.43
CA GLY A 111 6.05 -3.78 14.75
C GLY A 111 5.30 -3.18 13.55
N ALA A 112 4.03 -3.53 13.42
CA ALA A 112 3.19 -3.08 12.30
C ALA A 112 3.03 -1.54 12.23
N GLY A 113 3.20 -0.85 13.36
CA GLY A 113 3.14 0.61 13.48
C GLY A 113 4.41 1.35 13.11
N VAL A 114 5.48 0.66 12.73
CA VAL A 114 6.74 1.31 12.36
C VAL A 114 6.66 1.88 10.94
N PRO A 115 7.08 3.13 10.72
CA PRO A 115 7.16 3.71 9.39
C PRO A 115 8.12 2.95 8.48
N VAL A 116 7.72 2.70 7.24
CA VAL A 116 8.49 1.88 6.31
C VAL A 116 9.88 2.45 6.02
N HIS A 117 10.01 3.79 6.00
CA HIS A 117 11.31 4.44 5.80
C HIS A 117 12.30 4.21 6.96
N ALA A 118 11.79 4.04 8.18
CA ALA A 118 12.63 3.72 9.34
C ALA A 118 13.21 2.31 9.23
N ILE A 119 12.40 1.37 8.70
CA ILE A 119 12.83 -0.01 8.43
C ILE A 119 13.91 -0.01 7.34
N ASP A 120 13.69 0.68 6.22
CA ASP A 120 14.68 0.75 5.13
C ASP A 120 15.98 1.43 5.57
N ARG A 121 15.90 2.48 6.39
CA ARG A 121 17.09 3.13 6.97
C ARG A 121 17.89 2.17 7.83
N ALA A 122 17.23 1.41 8.70
CA ALA A 122 17.90 0.41 9.53
C ALA A 122 18.53 -0.72 8.68
N ALA A 123 17.81 -1.21 7.67
CA ALA A 123 18.31 -2.24 6.77
C ALA A 123 19.58 -1.79 6.02
N ARG A 124 19.62 -0.54 5.56
CA ARG A 124 20.77 0.03 4.82
C ARG A 124 22.04 0.10 5.66
N GLN A 125 21.94 0.22 6.97
CA GLN A 125 23.11 0.14 7.86
C GLN A 125 23.77 -1.25 7.80
N ALA A 126 22.98 -2.29 7.50
CA ALA A 126 23.46 -3.65 7.27
C ALA A 126 23.70 -3.98 5.78
N ARG A 127 23.75 -2.96 4.91
CA ARG A 127 23.85 -3.11 3.44
C ARG A 127 22.71 -3.94 2.82
N LEU A 128 21.54 -3.88 3.45
CA LEU A 128 20.31 -4.49 2.98
C LEU A 128 19.28 -3.42 2.68
N CYS A 129 18.22 -3.76 1.96
CA CYS A 129 17.11 -2.86 1.67
C CYS A 129 15.78 -3.61 1.56
N LEU A 130 14.68 -2.88 1.72
CA LEU A 130 13.36 -3.33 1.31
C LEU A 130 13.20 -3.12 -0.19
N ARG A 131 12.41 -3.97 -0.85
CA ARG A 131 12.00 -3.78 -2.25
C ARG A 131 10.56 -3.26 -2.33
N GLY A 132 10.23 -2.65 -3.46
CA GLY A 132 8.87 -2.22 -3.75
C GLY A 132 8.26 -1.33 -2.67
N VAL A 133 9.09 -0.50 -2.03
CA VAL A 133 8.62 0.49 -1.05
C VAL A 133 7.92 1.60 -1.82
N PRO A 134 6.65 1.90 -1.52
CA PRO A 134 5.95 2.96 -2.21
C PRO A 134 6.56 4.33 -1.91
N SER A 135 6.45 5.26 -2.87
CA SER A 135 6.71 6.68 -2.65
C SER A 135 5.61 7.25 -1.75
N VAL A 136 5.75 7.05 -0.46
CA VAL A 136 4.79 7.44 0.55
C VAL A 136 5.30 8.63 1.35
N ARG A 137 4.42 9.30 2.07
CA ARG A 137 4.73 10.51 2.87
C ARG A 137 5.68 10.26 4.02
N GLY A 138 6.37 9.27 4.16
CA GLY A 138 7.38 9.08 5.20
C GLY A 138 6.87 8.58 6.56
N ASP A 139 5.60 8.66 6.85
CA ASP A 139 4.99 8.22 8.10
C ASP A 139 4.06 7.00 7.93
N GLU A 140 3.88 6.52 6.70
CA GLU A 140 3.11 5.30 6.47
C GLU A 140 3.78 4.09 7.09
N THR A 141 2.98 3.40 7.90
CA THR A 141 3.45 2.22 8.61
C THR A 141 3.43 0.99 7.71
N VAL A 142 4.34 0.06 8.00
CA VAL A 142 4.42 -1.18 7.24
C VAL A 142 3.13 -2.01 7.33
N GLY A 143 2.48 -2.02 8.50
CA GLY A 143 1.20 -2.70 8.70
C GLY A 143 0.07 -2.08 7.87
N ALA A 144 0.06 -0.75 7.71
CA ALA A 144 -0.92 -0.08 6.84
C ALA A 144 -0.71 -0.43 5.37
N LEU A 145 0.54 -0.43 4.88
CA LEU A 145 0.84 -0.79 3.49
C LEU A 145 0.47 -2.24 3.18
N VAL A 146 0.85 -3.17 4.06
CA VAL A 146 0.52 -4.59 3.90
C VAL A 146 -0.99 -4.80 4.00
N GLY A 147 -1.63 -4.23 5.02
CA GLY A 147 -3.07 -4.34 5.21
C GLY A 147 -3.87 -3.73 4.06
N ALA A 148 -3.45 -2.62 3.50
CA ALA A 148 -4.10 -2.01 2.34
C ALA A 148 -3.78 -2.70 1.01
N GLY A 149 -2.79 -3.60 0.98
CA GLY A 149 -2.32 -4.23 -0.27
C GLY A 149 -1.56 -3.26 -1.17
N VAL A 150 -0.96 -2.22 -0.59
CA VAL A 150 -0.21 -1.21 -1.33
C VAL A 150 1.26 -1.58 -1.35
N SER A 151 1.81 -1.75 -2.53
CA SER A 151 3.25 -1.83 -2.76
C SER A 151 3.71 -0.64 -3.57
N GLY A 152 5.01 -0.34 -3.49
CA GLY A 152 5.62 0.70 -4.31
C GLY A 152 5.63 0.39 -5.79
N GLU A 153 6.21 1.30 -6.53
CA GLU A 153 6.54 1.08 -7.92
C GLU A 153 7.43 -0.15 -8.00
N ILE A 154 6.94 -1.16 -8.66
CA ILE A 154 7.70 -2.39 -8.84
C ILE A 154 8.59 -2.15 -10.03
N GLY A 155 9.88 -2.06 -9.78
CA GLY A 155 10.88 -1.99 -10.82
C GLY A 155 10.83 -3.21 -11.74
N LEU A 156 11.40 -3.10 -12.92
CA LEU A 156 11.42 -4.19 -13.91
C LEU A 156 12.02 -5.49 -13.37
N GLY A 157 12.90 -5.41 -12.38
CA GLY A 157 13.59 -6.57 -11.79
C GLY A 157 13.25 -6.82 -10.32
N ASP A 158 12.47 -5.95 -9.67
CA ASP A 158 12.18 -6.05 -8.26
C ASP A 158 10.78 -6.61 -7.99
N GLY A 159 10.67 -7.40 -6.93
CA GLY A 159 9.39 -7.89 -6.44
C GLY A 159 8.62 -6.83 -5.66
N SER A 160 7.40 -7.15 -5.28
CA SER A 160 6.57 -6.35 -4.40
C SER A 160 6.99 -6.48 -2.94
N LEU A 161 6.92 -5.37 -2.16
CA LEU A 161 7.00 -5.43 -0.70
C LEU A 161 6.04 -6.48 -0.12
N LEU A 162 4.87 -6.62 -0.72
CA LEU A 162 3.85 -7.59 -0.30
C LEU A 162 4.29 -9.05 -0.50
N SER A 163 5.12 -9.32 -1.49
CA SER A 163 5.70 -10.64 -1.74
C SER A 163 6.81 -10.98 -0.74
N ASP A 164 7.37 -9.97 -0.09
CA ASP A 164 8.44 -10.11 0.88
C ASP A 164 7.93 -10.30 2.32
N VAL A 165 6.60 -10.29 2.54
CA VAL A 165 6.01 -10.65 3.84
C VAL A 165 6.22 -12.14 4.08
N VAL A 166 7.09 -12.48 5.03
CA VAL A 166 7.47 -13.86 5.36
C VAL A 166 6.58 -14.44 6.45
N SER A 167 6.27 -13.63 7.45
CA SER A 167 5.35 -14.01 8.52
C SER A 167 4.72 -12.79 9.18
N ALA A 168 3.65 -13.03 9.92
CA ALA A 168 3.00 -12.00 10.74
C ALA A 168 2.51 -12.59 12.07
N HIS A 169 2.57 -11.76 13.11
CA HIS A 169 1.84 -11.95 14.36
C HIS A 169 0.61 -11.06 14.34
N VAL A 170 -0.54 -11.64 14.53
CA VAL A 170 -1.83 -10.96 14.39
C VAL A 170 -2.78 -11.31 15.54
N VAL A 171 -3.75 -10.42 15.79
CA VAL A 171 -4.87 -10.70 16.68
C VAL A 171 -6.15 -10.71 15.85
N ALA A 172 -6.81 -11.85 15.81
CA ALA A 172 -8.08 -12.04 15.13
C ALA A 172 -9.24 -11.37 15.87
N GLY A 173 -10.37 -11.11 15.21
CA GLY A 173 -11.54 -10.46 15.81
C GLY A 173 -12.10 -11.20 17.03
N ASN A 174 -11.94 -12.54 17.10
CA ASN A 174 -12.27 -13.33 18.26
C ASN A 174 -11.28 -13.20 19.45
N GLY A 175 -10.24 -12.36 19.32
CA GLY A 175 -9.21 -12.11 20.33
C GLY A 175 -8.12 -13.18 20.41
N ARG A 176 -8.09 -14.15 19.49
CA ARG A 176 -6.99 -15.14 19.44
C ARG A 176 -5.78 -14.52 18.76
N GLU A 177 -4.62 -14.77 19.36
CA GLU A 177 -3.33 -14.45 18.74
C GLU A 177 -2.95 -15.59 17.79
N LEU A 178 -2.49 -15.21 16.59
CA LEU A 178 -2.12 -16.14 15.54
C LEU A 178 -0.72 -15.77 15.03
N GLN A 179 0.11 -16.79 14.83
CA GLN A 179 1.33 -16.68 14.04
C GLN A 179 1.04 -17.26 12.66
N VAL A 180 1.34 -16.52 11.59
CA VAL A 180 1.12 -16.96 10.21
C VAL A 180 2.40 -16.86 9.40
N GLY A 181 2.47 -17.57 8.28
CA GLY A 181 3.71 -17.74 7.52
C GLY A 181 4.65 -18.74 8.19
N HIS A 182 5.96 -18.58 7.97
CA HIS A 182 6.96 -19.52 8.54
C HIS A 182 6.92 -19.60 10.08
N ALA A 183 6.55 -18.52 10.76
CA ALA A 183 6.45 -18.50 12.21
C ALA A 183 5.41 -19.49 12.75
N ALA A 184 4.38 -19.83 11.97
CA ALA A 184 3.39 -20.85 12.33
C ALA A 184 4.00 -22.26 12.44
N LEU A 185 5.11 -22.50 11.78
CA LEU A 185 5.86 -23.77 11.82
C LEU A 185 6.97 -23.78 12.86
N LEU A 186 7.10 -22.73 13.66
CA LEU A 186 8.19 -22.57 14.63
C LEU A 186 9.58 -22.67 13.98
N THR A 187 9.69 -22.35 12.70
CA THR A 187 10.93 -22.35 11.93
C THR A 187 11.48 -20.94 11.78
N SER A 188 12.76 -20.82 11.59
CA SER A 188 13.42 -19.53 11.36
C SER A 188 13.77 -19.30 9.89
N MET A 189 13.01 -19.88 8.98
CA MET A 189 13.26 -19.79 7.54
C MET A 189 12.93 -18.40 7.00
N PRO A 190 13.74 -17.85 6.06
CA PRO A 190 13.54 -16.52 5.48
C PRO A 190 12.55 -16.50 4.30
N TRP A 191 11.75 -17.51 4.14
CA TRP A 191 10.73 -17.63 3.11
C TRP A 191 9.41 -18.14 3.70
N ARG A 192 8.33 -18.00 2.96
CA ARG A 192 7.04 -18.57 3.35
C ARG A 192 7.13 -20.08 3.46
N SER A 193 6.31 -20.66 4.34
CA SER A 193 6.29 -22.09 4.58
C SER A 193 6.13 -22.89 3.29
N GLU A 194 7.05 -23.83 3.08
CA GLU A 194 6.91 -24.86 2.04
C GLU A 194 6.19 -26.08 2.63
N GLY A 195 5.32 -26.68 1.86
CA GLY A 195 4.61 -27.92 2.26
C GLY A 195 3.37 -27.74 3.13
N LEU A 196 3.00 -26.52 3.54
CA LEU A 196 1.76 -26.22 4.25
C LEU A 196 1.07 -24.98 3.66
N PRO A 197 -0.27 -24.91 3.72
CA PRO A 197 -0.99 -23.71 3.34
C PRO A 197 -0.53 -22.50 4.16
N ASP A 198 -0.22 -21.39 3.49
CA ASP A 198 0.22 -20.16 4.14
C ASP A 198 -0.88 -19.11 4.18
N PRO A 199 -1.49 -18.84 5.35
CA PRO A 199 -2.53 -17.84 5.48
C PRO A 199 -2.01 -16.39 5.49
N ALA A 200 -0.68 -16.15 5.51
CA ALA A 200 -0.14 -14.79 5.51
C ALA A 200 -0.57 -13.99 4.26
N GLY A 201 -0.73 -14.67 3.12
CA GLY A 201 -1.25 -14.06 1.90
C GLY A 201 -2.66 -13.50 2.01
N LEU A 202 -3.49 -14.04 2.92
CA LEU A 202 -4.87 -13.59 3.15
C LEU A 202 -4.94 -12.27 3.93
N LEU A 203 -3.87 -11.91 4.64
CA LEU A 203 -3.79 -10.66 5.40
C LEU A 203 -3.42 -9.46 4.51
N VAL A 204 -2.75 -9.73 3.40
CA VAL A 204 -2.37 -8.71 2.43
C VAL A 204 -3.61 -8.18 1.73
N GLY A 205 -3.86 -6.88 1.84
CA GLY A 205 -5.06 -6.27 1.27
C GLY A 205 -6.35 -6.48 2.08
N ALA A 206 -6.30 -7.22 3.21
CA ALA A 206 -7.47 -7.45 4.06
C ALA A 206 -7.89 -6.20 4.87
N ALA A 207 -7.06 -5.15 4.90
CA ALA A 207 -7.32 -3.87 5.57
C ALA A 207 -7.73 -3.99 7.05
N GLY A 208 -7.15 -4.96 7.75
CA GLY A 208 -7.46 -5.20 9.16
C GLY A 208 -8.79 -5.91 9.43
N ARG A 209 -9.54 -6.32 8.40
CA ARG A 209 -10.88 -6.91 8.55
C ARG A 209 -10.87 -8.41 8.88
N LEU A 210 -9.76 -9.11 8.70
CA LEU A 210 -9.59 -10.48 9.14
C LEU A 210 -8.92 -10.55 10.51
N ALA A 211 -7.87 -9.75 10.69
CA ALA A 211 -7.11 -9.66 11.91
C ALA A 211 -6.34 -8.34 11.96
N VAL A 212 -5.98 -7.90 13.14
CA VAL A 212 -5.09 -6.75 13.38
C VAL A 212 -3.66 -7.21 13.27
N LEU A 213 -2.90 -6.62 12.35
CA LEU A 213 -1.45 -6.86 12.22
C LEU A 213 -0.72 -6.21 13.40
N CYS A 214 0.01 -7.00 14.18
CA CYS A 214 0.78 -6.53 15.32
C CYS A 214 2.27 -6.47 15.03
N GLU A 215 2.82 -7.49 14.38
CA GLU A 215 4.23 -7.59 14.00
C GLU A 215 4.35 -8.27 12.64
N LEU A 216 5.36 -7.90 11.87
CA LEU A 216 5.65 -8.45 10.55
C LEU A 216 7.11 -8.86 10.47
N THR A 217 7.38 -9.97 9.80
CA THR A 217 8.72 -10.33 9.33
C THR A 217 8.77 -10.19 7.83
N LEU A 218 9.71 -9.37 7.35
CA LEU A 218 9.89 -9.07 5.93
C LEU A 218 11.25 -9.54 5.45
N ARG A 219 11.31 -10.05 4.23
CA ARG A 219 12.57 -10.35 3.54
C ARG A 219 13.29 -9.06 3.20
N LEU A 220 14.60 -9.08 3.39
CA LEU A 220 15.51 -8.02 2.96
C LEU A 220 16.35 -8.50 1.77
N HIS A 221 16.75 -7.56 0.96
CA HIS A 221 17.56 -7.79 -0.24
C HIS A 221 18.87 -7.03 -0.14
N PRO A 222 19.95 -7.48 -0.80
CA PRO A 222 21.19 -6.70 -0.86
C PRO A 222 20.93 -5.29 -1.38
N ALA A 223 21.38 -4.28 -0.67
CA ALA A 223 21.29 -2.91 -1.13
C ALA A 223 22.29 -2.67 -2.28
N PRO A 224 21.91 -1.99 -3.36
CA PRO A 224 22.86 -1.63 -4.42
C PRO A 224 23.89 -0.62 -3.91
N TRP A 225 25.07 -0.65 -4.49
CA TRP A 225 26.17 0.24 -4.13
C TRP A 225 25.97 1.63 -4.71
N VAL A 226 25.51 1.70 -5.95
CA VAL A 226 25.31 2.94 -6.70
C VAL A 226 24.02 2.84 -7.48
N ALA A 227 23.26 3.90 -7.49
CA ALA A 227 22.11 4.07 -8.37
C ALA A 227 22.43 5.16 -9.40
N TRP A 228 21.97 4.94 -10.61
CA TRP A 228 22.14 5.82 -11.74
C TRP A 228 20.80 6.14 -12.36
N SER A 229 20.63 7.34 -12.87
CA SER A 229 19.45 7.71 -13.60
C SER A 229 19.77 8.38 -14.92
N VAL A 230 18.87 8.19 -15.88
CA VAL A 230 18.90 8.91 -17.16
C VAL A 230 17.49 9.35 -17.50
N ARG A 231 17.36 10.51 -18.08
CA ARG A 231 16.08 11.06 -18.52
C ARG A 231 16.03 11.14 -20.04
N SER A 232 14.83 11.08 -20.60
CA SER A 232 14.59 11.42 -22.00
C SER A 232 14.11 12.86 -22.12
N GLY A 233 14.27 13.45 -23.31
CA GLY A 233 13.49 14.61 -23.73
C GLY A 233 11.97 14.28 -23.73
N LYS A 234 11.13 15.29 -23.95
CA LYS A 234 9.69 15.08 -24.08
C LYS A 234 9.40 14.15 -25.28
N THR A 235 8.74 13.03 -25.01
CA THR A 235 8.44 12.00 -25.99
C THR A 235 6.96 11.63 -25.95
N ASP A 236 6.52 10.98 -27.01
CA ASP A 236 5.16 10.45 -27.12
C ASP A 236 4.99 9.22 -26.25
N ARG A 237 3.87 9.16 -25.51
CA ARG A 237 3.53 8.08 -24.60
C ARG A 237 3.48 6.72 -25.28
N ASP A 238 2.84 6.64 -26.44
CA ASP A 238 2.63 5.35 -27.12
C ASP A 238 3.94 4.76 -27.60
N ARG A 239 4.92 5.62 -27.95
CA ARG A 239 6.27 5.17 -28.25
C ARG A 239 6.94 4.55 -27.04
N VAL A 240 6.78 5.15 -25.86
CA VAL A 240 7.33 4.61 -24.62
C VAL A 240 6.74 3.24 -24.32
N LEU A 241 5.43 3.10 -24.43
CA LEU A 241 4.74 1.83 -24.20
C LEU A 241 5.24 0.74 -25.17
N LYS A 242 5.42 1.07 -26.45
CA LYS A 242 5.99 0.14 -27.44
C LYS A 242 7.41 -0.29 -27.08
N VAL A 243 8.28 0.66 -26.69
CA VAL A 243 9.64 0.33 -26.24
C VAL A 243 9.61 -0.58 -25.04
N MET A 244 8.84 -0.24 -24.03
CA MET A 244 8.78 -1.01 -22.80
C MET A 244 8.20 -2.40 -23.02
N SER A 245 7.14 -2.53 -23.83
CA SER A 245 6.57 -3.81 -24.19
C SER A 245 7.61 -4.75 -24.87
N ALA A 246 8.42 -4.19 -25.77
CA ALA A 246 9.41 -4.96 -26.51
C ALA A 246 10.69 -5.26 -25.69
N ALA A 247 11.10 -4.35 -24.82
CA ALA A 247 12.40 -4.41 -24.14
C ALA A 247 12.33 -4.83 -22.66
N ARG A 248 11.14 -4.90 -22.05
CA ARG A 248 10.98 -5.13 -20.60
C ARG A 248 11.74 -6.35 -20.06
N LEU A 249 11.68 -7.48 -20.76
CA LEU A 249 12.35 -8.70 -20.31
C LEU A 249 13.88 -8.60 -20.36
N ALA A 250 14.42 -7.86 -21.32
CA ALA A 250 15.85 -7.61 -21.40
C ALA A 250 16.30 -6.57 -20.36
N LEU A 251 15.50 -5.53 -20.14
CA LEU A 251 15.78 -4.48 -19.17
C LEU A 251 15.61 -4.99 -17.73
N SER A 252 14.63 -5.86 -17.45
CA SER A 252 14.33 -6.37 -16.11
C SER A 252 15.51 -7.06 -15.41
N LYS A 253 16.45 -7.56 -16.16
CA LYS A 253 17.65 -8.21 -15.61
C LYS A 253 18.70 -7.23 -15.06
N ARG A 254 18.61 -5.95 -15.44
CA ARG A 254 19.64 -4.95 -15.13
C ARG A 254 19.10 -3.60 -14.71
N VAL A 255 17.92 -3.22 -15.18
CA VAL A 255 17.30 -1.95 -14.87
C VAL A 255 16.37 -2.13 -13.68
N VAL A 256 16.55 -1.30 -12.70
CA VAL A 256 15.78 -1.38 -11.45
C VAL A 256 14.37 -0.85 -11.63
N ASP A 257 14.24 0.20 -12.45
CA ASP A 257 13.01 0.97 -12.50
C ASP A 257 12.93 1.79 -13.80
N THR A 258 11.75 1.87 -14.40
CA THR A 258 11.47 2.75 -15.51
C THR A 258 10.12 3.42 -15.31
N VAL A 259 10.11 4.73 -15.32
CA VAL A 259 8.92 5.54 -15.07
C VAL A 259 8.71 6.54 -16.20
N LEU A 260 7.47 6.65 -16.66
CA LEU A 260 7.03 7.72 -17.55
C LEU A 260 6.22 8.72 -16.72
N VAL A 261 6.65 9.97 -16.72
CA VAL A 261 5.87 11.09 -16.15
C VAL A 261 5.18 11.82 -17.31
N GLU A 262 3.86 11.81 -17.33
CA GLU A 262 3.07 12.43 -18.38
C GLU A 262 2.80 13.92 -18.12
N GLU A 263 2.86 14.68 -19.21
CA GLU A 263 2.38 16.05 -19.32
C GLU A 263 1.44 16.11 -20.53
N GLY A 264 0.17 15.77 -20.37
CA GLY A 264 -0.78 15.55 -21.47
C GLY A 264 -0.46 14.27 -22.27
N LYS A 265 -0.44 14.37 -23.62
CA LYS A 265 -0.11 13.24 -24.52
C LYS A 265 1.41 13.00 -24.65
N ARG A 266 2.24 13.81 -24.04
CA ARG A 266 3.70 13.68 -24.02
C ARG A 266 4.18 13.50 -22.59
N GLY A 267 5.35 12.93 -22.43
CA GLY A 267 5.97 12.76 -21.13
C GLY A 267 7.47 12.61 -21.21
N ARG A 268 8.11 12.53 -20.06
CA ARG A 268 9.52 12.21 -19.92
C ARG A 268 9.69 10.83 -19.32
N VAL A 269 10.56 10.04 -19.90
CA VAL A 269 10.96 8.75 -19.33
C VAL A 269 12.14 8.96 -18.40
N VAL A 270 12.07 8.40 -17.22
CA VAL A 270 13.18 8.26 -16.30
C VAL A 270 13.51 6.77 -16.21
N VAL A 271 14.72 6.40 -16.58
CA VAL A 271 15.25 5.07 -16.41
C VAL A 271 16.25 5.09 -15.28
N ARG A 272 16.05 4.26 -14.27
CA ARG A 272 16.98 4.11 -13.16
C ARG A 272 17.63 2.75 -13.24
N ALA A 273 18.88 2.67 -12.90
CA ALA A 273 19.63 1.43 -12.80
C ALA A 273 20.33 1.37 -11.45
N ALA A 274 20.39 0.20 -10.87
CA ALA A 274 21.19 -0.05 -9.68
C ALA A 274 22.30 -1.04 -10.00
N THR A 275 23.48 -0.80 -9.45
CA THR A 275 24.62 -1.67 -9.64
C THR A 275 25.03 -2.32 -8.32
N TRP A 276 25.32 -3.60 -8.35
CA TRP A 276 25.82 -4.38 -7.24
C TRP A 276 27.29 -4.73 -7.38
N ARG A 277 27.86 -4.54 -8.57
CA ARG A 277 29.24 -4.93 -8.94
C ARG A 277 30.13 -3.78 -9.41
N GLY A 278 29.64 -2.53 -9.34
CA GLY A 278 30.39 -1.35 -9.74
C GLY A 278 30.08 -0.81 -11.14
N GLU A 279 31.01 -0.01 -11.72
CA GLU A 279 30.76 0.75 -12.95
C GLU A 279 30.56 -0.08 -14.20
N GLY A 280 31.15 -1.28 -14.28
CA GLY A 280 30.98 -2.18 -15.43
C GLY A 280 29.54 -2.62 -15.67
N ASP A 281 28.72 -2.67 -14.63
CA ASP A 281 27.31 -2.94 -14.78
C ASP A 281 26.57 -1.77 -15.44
N LEU A 282 27.05 -0.51 -15.20
CA LEU A 282 26.47 0.70 -15.77
C LEU A 282 26.64 0.75 -17.29
N GLU A 283 27.83 0.42 -17.80
CA GLU A 283 28.07 0.40 -19.25
C GLU A 283 27.11 -0.56 -19.96
N ALA A 284 26.92 -1.77 -19.40
CA ALA A 284 26.01 -2.75 -19.96
C ALA A 284 24.55 -2.28 -19.92
N VAL A 285 24.12 -1.60 -18.83
CA VAL A 285 22.77 -1.03 -18.72
C VAL A 285 22.60 0.12 -19.71
N THR A 286 23.59 1.01 -19.80
CA THR A 286 23.57 2.16 -20.71
C THR A 286 23.45 1.70 -22.17
N ALA A 287 24.27 0.74 -22.58
CA ALA A 287 24.22 0.19 -23.93
C ALA A 287 22.86 -0.45 -24.24
N LEU A 288 22.32 -1.23 -23.30
CA LEU A 288 21.04 -1.89 -23.46
C LEU A 288 19.88 -0.89 -23.55
N ALA A 289 19.82 0.08 -22.63
CA ALA A 289 18.79 1.11 -22.63
C ALA A 289 18.88 1.99 -23.87
N THR A 290 20.07 2.48 -24.23
CA THR A 290 20.28 3.30 -25.41
C THR A 290 19.85 2.57 -26.68
N LYS A 291 20.19 1.29 -26.82
CA LYS A 291 19.76 0.46 -27.94
C LYS A 291 18.25 0.28 -27.98
N ALA A 292 17.62 -0.02 -26.84
CA ALA A 292 16.19 -0.25 -26.75
C ALA A 292 15.40 1.03 -27.10
N PHE A 293 15.72 2.14 -26.47
CA PHE A 293 15.04 3.42 -26.69
C PHE A 293 15.38 4.05 -28.04
N GLY A 294 16.63 3.92 -28.51
CA GLY A 294 17.10 4.44 -29.80
C GLY A 294 16.39 3.83 -31.00
N ARG A 295 16.07 2.51 -30.97
CA ARG A 295 15.26 1.84 -32.00
C ARG A 295 13.90 2.49 -32.23
N HIS A 296 13.36 3.14 -31.22
CA HIS A 296 12.08 3.85 -31.27
C HIS A 296 12.23 5.38 -31.32
N ARG A 297 13.44 5.86 -31.69
CA ARG A 297 13.77 7.29 -31.81
C ARG A 297 13.53 8.09 -30.51
N ILE A 298 13.74 7.47 -29.36
CA ILE A 298 13.75 8.13 -28.06
C ILE A 298 15.20 8.30 -27.65
N LYS A 299 15.65 9.54 -27.58
CA LYS A 299 17.01 9.87 -27.14
C LYS A 299 17.02 9.94 -25.61
N LEU A 300 17.95 9.23 -25.00
CA LEU A 300 18.26 9.35 -23.58
C LEU A 300 19.39 10.36 -23.42
N ASP A 301 19.31 11.15 -22.34
CA ASP A 301 20.36 12.09 -21.95
C ASP A 301 21.58 11.34 -21.37
N THR A 302 22.53 12.05 -20.81
CA THR A 302 23.70 11.44 -20.14
C THR A 302 23.26 10.84 -18.80
N TRP A 303 23.74 9.66 -18.47
CA TRP A 303 23.54 9.04 -17.17
C TRP A 303 24.24 9.85 -16.08
N SER A 304 23.53 10.09 -14.99
CA SER A 304 24.06 10.74 -13.81
C SER A 304 24.02 9.79 -12.62
N SER A 305 25.08 9.80 -11.81
CA SER A 305 25.04 9.14 -10.51
C SER A 305 24.10 9.95 -9.64
N GLU A 306 23.07 9.32 -9.12
CA GLU A 306 22.25 9.91 -8.08
C GLU A 306 23.02 9.78 -6.77
N ASP A 307 23.26 10.92 -6.12
CA ASP A 307 23.96 10.97 -4.85
C ASP A 307 23.32 10.01 -3.85
N ARG A 308 24.13 9.34 -3.07
CA ARG A 308 23.93 8.28 -2.03
C ARG A 308 22.56 8.14 -1.34
N ARG A 309 21.59 8.97 -1.71
CA ARG A 309 20.24 9.04 -1.16
C ARG A 309 19.17 8.45 -2.03
N VAL A 310 19.50 7.85 -3.17
CA VAL A 310 18.50 7.19 -4.00
C VAL A 310 17.97 5.99 -3.24
N ARG A 311 16.86 6.24 -2.63
CA ARG A 311 15.99 5.22 -2.08
C ARG A 311 15.38 4.53 -3.29
N LEU A 312 15.74 3.29 -3.53
CA LEU A 312 15.04 2.46 -4.50
C LEU A 312 13.55 2.46 -4.13
N GLY A 313 12.72 3.02 -5.01
CA GLY A 313 11.30 3.23 -4.74
C GLY A 313 10.91 4.62 -4.21
N HIS A 314 11.87 5.50 -3.91
CA HIS A 314 11.58 6.89 -3.53
C HIS A 314 11.97 7.86 -4.64
N GLU A 315 11.01 8.69 -4.98
CA GLU A 315 11.15 9.84 -5.88
C GLU A 315 11.27 9.48 -7.36
N VAL A 316 10.14 9.33 -8.00
CA VAL A 316 10.00 9.84 -9.35
C VAL A 316 10.25 11.34 -9.24
N GLY A 317 11.46 11.77 -9.63
CA GLY A 317 11.96 13.11 -9.43
C GLY A 317 10.95 14.17 -9.86
N ASP A 318 10.99 15.30 -9.18
CA ASP A 318 10.21 16.52 -9.41
C ASP A 318 8.70 16.44 -9.09
N TRP A 319 8.28 15.59 -8.16
CA TRP A 319 7.06 15.87 -7.44
C TRP A 319 7.42 16.90 -6.34
N PRO A 320 6.98 18.17 -6.47
CA PRO A 320 7.26 19.15 -5.42
C PRO A 320 6.73 18.61 -4.09
N GLU A 321 7.55 18.60 -3.04
CA GLU A 321 7.16 18.20 -1.68
C GLU A 321 5.87 18.90 -1.22
N GLN A 322 5.66 20.12 -1.72
CA GLN A 322 4.44 20.90 -1.48
C GLN A 322 3.17 20.33 -2.14
N ALA A 323 3.29 19.47 -3.18
CA ALA A 323 2.14 18.82 -3.79
C ALA A 323 1.65 17.59 -3.00
N GLN A 324 2.39 17.16 -1.99
CA GLN A 324 2.03 16.02 -1.14
C GLN A 324 0.89 16.37 -0.16
N ALA A 325 0.69 17.63 0.13
CA ALA A 325 -0.14 18.06 1.26
C ALA A 325 -1.67 17.90 1.06
N ARG A 326 -2.21 17.82 -0.18
CA ARG A 326 -3.68 17.89 -0.40
C ARG A 326 -4.22 17.12 -1.61
N GLY A 327 -3.57 16.10 -2.11
CA GLY A 327 -4.05 15.37 -3.30
C GLY A 327 -4.36 13.89 -3.03
N ALA A 328 -5.52 13.42 -3.46
CA ALA A 328 -5.80 12.00 -3.52
C ALA A 328 -4.99 11.34 -4.65
N THR A 329 -4.55 10.12 -4.43
CA THR A 329 -3.88 9.30 -5.45
C THR A 329 -4.72 8.07 -5.73
N PHE A 330 -4.93 7.79 -7.02
CA PHE A 330 -5.61 6.60 -7.50
C PHE A 330 -4.64 5.79 -8.36
N GLU A 331 -4.41 4.55 -7.99
CA GLU A 331 -3.46 3.67 -8.65
C GLU A 331 -4.17 2.48 -9.28
N LEU A 332 -3.81 2.19 -10.53
CA LEU A 332 -4.31 1.07 -11.32
C LEU A 332 -3.15 0.17 -11.72
N ARG A 333 -3.36 -1.13 -11.69
CA ARG A 333 -2.47 -2.12 -12.30
C ARG A 333 -3.17 -2.85 -13.42
N CYS A 334 -2.45 -3.12 -14.49
CA CYS A 334 -2.96 -3.91 -15.60
C CYS A 334 -1.85 -4.77 -16.20
N SER A 335 -2.24 -5.80 -16.93
CA SER A 335 -1.31 -6.57 -17.72
C SER A 335 -0.76 -5.74 -18.89
N TRP A 336 0.38 -6.14 -19.45
CA TRP A 336 0.94 -5.48 -20.63
C TRP A 336 -0.02 -5.46 -21.84
N PRO A 337 -0.72 -6.56 -22.16
CA PRO A 337 -1.72 -6.56 -23.24
C PRO A 337 -2.85 -5.56 -23.03
N ASP A 338 -3.27 -5.35 -21.80
CA ASP A 338 -4.41 -4.50 -21.47
C ASP A 338 -4.04 -3.02 -21.29
N ALA A 339 -2.76 -2.69 -21.21
CA ALA A 339 -2.29 -1.35 -20.85
C ALA A 339 -2.84 -0.23 -21.76
N LEU A 340 -2.90 -0.46 -23.08
CA LEU A 340 -3.47 0.52 -24.02
C LEU A 340 -4.98 0.68 -23.84
N LYS A 341 -5.69 -0.44 -23.68
CA LYS A 341 -7.15 -0.43 -23.45
C LYS A 341 -7.53 0.28 -22.14
N VAL A 342 -6.79 0.00 -21.07
CA VAL A 342 -6.96 0.69 -19.78
C VAL A 342 -6.71 2.18 -19.91
N LEU A 343 -5.75 2.57 -20.73
CA LEU A 343 -5.44 3.95 -21.01
C LEU A 343 -6.58 4.66 -21.73
N ASP A 344 -7.08 4.07 -22.82
CA ASP A 344 -8.17 4.65 -23.61
C ASP A 344 -9.42 4.86 -22.75
N VAL A 345 -9.76 3.88 -21.91
CA VAL A 345 -10.87 4.00 -20.95
C VAL A 345 -10.60 5.09 -19.91
N SER A 346 -9.38 5.17 -19.38
CA SER A 346 -9.00 6.22 -18.43
C SER A 346 -9.07 7.62 -19.07
N ASP A 347 -8.62 7.77 -20.30
CA ASP A 347 -8.68 9.05 -21.03
C ASP A 347 -10.12 9.45 -21.33
N ALA A 348 -10.97 8.51 -21.73
CA ALA A 348 -12.39 8.76 -21.98
C ALA A 348 -13.12 9.21 -20.68
N LEU A 349 -12.86 8.55 -19.55
CA LEU A 349 -13.43 8.94 -18.26
C LEU A 349 -12.96 10.33 -17.80
N LEU A 350 -11.71 10.69 -18.06
CA LEU A 350 -11.19 12.01 -17.72
C LEU A 350 -11.70 13.10 -18.65
N ALA A 351 -12.04 12.78 -19.90
CA ALA A 351 -12.60 13.72 -20.87
C ALA A 351 -14.09 13.98 -20.69
N SER A 352 -14.82 13.07 -20.02
CA SER A 352 -16.28 13.21 -19.78
C SER A 352 -16.62 14.19 -18.67
N ASP A 353 -15.64 14.71 -17.94
CA ASP A 353 -15.83 15.69 -16.87
C ASP A 353 -15.66 17.11 -17.40
N ASP A 354 -16.77 17.70 -17.86
CA ASP A 354 -16.86 19.10 -18.33
C ASP A 354 -16.72 20.14 -17.20
N SER A 355 -16.79 19.73 -15.94
CA SER A 355 -16.42 20.59 -14.83
C SER A 355 -14.91 20.82 -14.91
N ALA A 356 -14.46 22.07 -14.71
CA ALA A 356 -13.03 22.43 -14.61
C ALA A 356 -12.36 21.60 -13.49
N GLY A 357 -12.36 20.30 -13.69
CA GLY A 357 -11.94 19.27 -12.77
C GLY A 357 -10.46 19.40 -12.42
N PRO A 358 -10.03 18.89 -11.31
CA PRO A 358 -8.67 19.03 -10.83
C PRO A 358 -7.70 18.49 -11.88
N LYS A 359 -6.70 19.30 -12.23
CA LYS A 359 -5.64 18.89 -13.16
C LYS A 359 -5.03 17.58 -12.67
N VAL A 360 -5.33 16.49 -13.40
CA VAL A 360 -4.81 15.16 -13.09
C VAL A 360 -3.38 15.07 -13.62
N LYS A 361 -2.45 14.72 -12.75
CA LYS A 361 -1.11 14.31 -13.18
C LYS A 361 -1.06 12.79 -13.20
N ARG A 362 -0.49 12.23 -14.25
CA ARG A 362 -0.35 10.79 -14.44
C ARG A 362 1.12 10.39 -14.46
N SER A 363 1.43 9.28 -13.85
CA SER A 363 2.71 8.61 -13.99
C SER A 363 2.53 7.12 -14.21
N TRP A 364 3.47 6.52 -14.91
CA TRP A 364 3.48 5.11 -15.26
C TRP A 364 4.75 4.47 -14.72
N ALA A 365 4.60 3.36 -14.03
CA ALA A 365 5.71 2.51 -13.65
C ALA A 365 5.59 1.17 -14.40
N PHE A 366 6.71 0.73 -14.96
CA PHE A 366 6.76 -0.44 -15.82
C PHE A 366 7.43 -1.59 -15.08
N GLY A 367 6.65 -2.60 -14.72
CA GLY A 367 7.13 -3.88 -14.20
C GLY A 367 7.42 -4.88 -15.31
N ALA A 368 8.01 -6.03 -14.96
CA ALA A 368 8.23 -7.12 -15.91
C ALA A 368 6.92 -7.70 -16.46
N ASP A 369 5.94 -7.90 -15.57
CA ASP A 369 4.70 -8.60 -15.88
C ASP A 369 3.48 -7.69 -16.00
N TYR A 370 3.54 -6.49 -15.42
CA TYR A 370 2.42 -5.55 -15.40
C TYR A 370 2.88 -4.09 -15.44
N VAL A 371 1.90 -3.23 -15.70
CA VAL A 371 2.05 -1.78 -15.73
C VAL A 371 1.23 -1.18 -14.61
N THR A 372 1.81 -0.25 -13.88
CA THR A 372 1.11 0.54 -12.86
C THR A 372 0.89 1.95 -13.38
N VAL A 373 -0.35 2.44 -13.32
CA VAL A 373 -0.74 3.79 -13.69
C VAL A 373 -1.22 4.51 -12.45
N ARG A 374 -0.56 5.61 -12.11
CA ARG A 374 -0.92 6.43 -10.96
C ARG A 374 -1.50 7.76 -11.41
N HIS A 375 -2.69 8.06 -10.92
CA HIS A 375 -3.37 9.33 -11.12
C HIS A 375 -3.31 10.13 -9.82
N ARG A 376 -2.86 11.38 -9.89
CA ARG A 376 -2.86 12.30 -8.76
C ARG A 376 -3.81 13.46 -9.05
N PHE A 377 -4.74 13.69 -8.13
CA PHE A 377 -5.72 14.77 -8.18
C PHE A 377 -5.31 15.94 -7.31
N ARG A 378 -5.62 17.16 -7.73
CA ARG A 378 -5.47 18.37 -6.93
C ARG A 378 -6.84 18.86 -6.49
N GLY A 379 -7.14 18.76 -5.20
CA GLY A 379 -8.37 19.33 -4.60
C GLY A 379 -9.65 18.54 -4.94
N GLY A 380 -10.73 18.83 -4.24
CA GLY A 380 -12.04 18.28 -4.51
C GLY A 380 -12.37 16.98 -3.75
N ASP A 381 -13.62 16.57 -3.86
CA ASP A 381 -14.11 15.31 -3.31
C ASP A 381 -13.61 14.13 -4.17
N SER A 382 -12.59 13.45 -3.69
CA SER A 382 -11.99 12.32 -4.41
C SER A 382 -12.99 11.17 -4.64
N ALA A 383 -14.04 11.07 -3.85
CA ALA A 383 -15.06 10.02 -3.99
C ALA A 383 -15.92 10.17 -5.25
N ARG A 384 -16.07 11.39 -5.76
CA ARG A 384 -16.84 11.70 -6.98
C ARG A 384 -16.00 11.80 -8.23
N HIS A 385 -14.71 11.53 -8.14
CA HIS A 385 -13.82 11.65 -9.29
C HIS A 385 -14.20 10.64 -10.39
N PRO A 386 -14.21 11.04 -11.71
CA PRO A 386 -14.63 10.18 -12.82
C PRO A 386 -13.95 8.81 -12.86
N LEU A 387 -12.66 8.71 -12.52
CA LEU A 387 -11.97 7.42 -12.46
C LEU A 387 -12.49 6.51 -11.34
N ILE A 388 -12.98 7.06 -10.24
CA ILE A 388 -13.55 6.28 -9.14
C ILE A 388 -14.98 5.87 -9.47
N THR A 389 -15.78 6.78 -10.02
CA THR A 389 -17.13 6.44 -10.48
C THR A 389 -17.13 5.50 -11.67
N GLY A 390 -16.16 5.65 -12.57
CA GLY A 390 -15.94 4.80 -13.74
C GLY A 390 -15.10 3.54 -13.50
N VAL A 391 -14.81 3.18 -12.25
CA VAL A 391 -13.91 2.04 -11.93
C VAL A 391 -14.39 0.72 -12.55
N ARG A 392 -15.68 0.51 -12.73
CA ARG A 392 -16.21 -0.69 -13.40
C ARG A 392 -15.70 -0.81 -14.84
N HIS A 393 -15.68 0.28 -15.59
CA HIS A 393 -15.14 0.30 -16.96
C HIS A 393 -13.64 0.01 -16.99
N LEU A 394 -12.91 0.49 -15.98
CA LEU A 394 -11.48 0.20 -15.85
C LEU A 394 -11.21 -1.28 -15.53
N LEU A 395 -12.04 -1.88 -14.67
CA LEU A 395 -11.97 -3.33 -14.40
C LEU A 395 -12.32 -4.16 -15.66
N ASP A 396 -13.32 -3.73 -16.46
CA ASP A 396 -13.68 -4.37 -17.72
C ASP A 396 -12.57 -4.25 -18.78
N ALA A 397 -11.76 -3.20 -18.66
CA ALA A 397 -10.58 -3.01 -19.48
C ALA A 397 -9.38 -3.85 -19.02
N GLY A 398 -9.45 -4.54 -17.89
CA GLY A 398 -8.37 -5.36 -17.34
C GLY A 398 -7.51 -4.64 -16.28
N ALA A 399 -7.92 -3.47 -15.80
CA ALA A 399 -7.24 -2.80 -14.69
C ALA A 399 -7.69 -3.32 -13.33
N VAL A 400 -6.76 -3.44 -12.41
CA VAL A 400 -7.02 -3.72 -11.00
C VAL A 400 -6.63 -2.49 -10.19
N PRO A 401 -7.58 -1.85 -9.50
CA PRO A 401 -7.26 -0.75 -8.60
C PRO A 401 -6.45 -1.24 -7.39
N VAL A 402 -5.46 -0.45 -6.99
CA VAL A 402 -4.55 -0.74 -5.87
C VAL A 402 -4.89 0.16 -4.69
N GLY A 403 -4.82 -0.39 -3.48
CA GLY A 403 -5.07 0.39 -2.26
C GLY A 403 -6.53 0.82 -2.12
N LEU A 404 -7.45 -0.08 -2.40
CA LEU A 404 -8.88 0.18 -2.44
C LEU A 404 -9.45 0.61 -1.09
N GLY A 405 -10.01 1.82 -1.01
CA GLY A 405 -10.96 2.20 0.03
C GLY A 405 -12.31 1.48 -0.10
N GLY A 406 -13.22 1.67 0.87
CA GLY A 406 -14.46 0.90 1.00
C GLY A 406 -15.30 0.76 -0.27
N ALA A 407 -15.56 1.85 -1.02
CA ALA A 407 -16.40 1.79 -2.23
C ALA A 407 -15.76 0.98 -3.37
N LEU A 408 -14.45 1.08 -3.54
CA LEU A 408 -13.73 0.30 -4.55
C LEU A 408 -13.65 -1.18 -4.18
N ARG A 409 -13.62 -1.50 -2.87
CA ARG A 409 -13.75 -2.88 -2.39
C ARG A 409 -15.09 -3.49 -2.74
N ALA A 410 -16.19 -2.73 -2.63
CA ALA A 410 -17.51 -3.22 -3.00
C ALA A 410 -17.55 -3.69 -4.46
N ILE A 411 -16.95 -2.91 -5.37
CA ILE A 411 -16.88 -3.27 -6.80
C ILE A 411 -15.94 -4.47 -7.05
N GLY A 412 -14.80 -4.54 -6.37
CA GLY A 412 -13.92 -5.70 -6.43
C GLY A 412 -14.62 -6.98 -5.95
N ARG A 413 -15.47 -6.87 -4.94
CA ARG A 413 -16.30 -7.96 -4.42
C ARG A 413 -17.35 -8.46 -5.42
N GLU A 414 -18.01 -7.58 -6.15
CA GLU A 414 -18.97 -7.97 -7.20
C GLU A 414 -18.32 -8.89 -8.23
N ARG A 415 -17.03 -8.65 -8.51
CA ARG A 415 -16.24 -9.41 -9.50
C ARG A 415 -15.61 -10.68 -8.94
N MET A 416 -15.59 -10.86 -7.63
CA MET A 416 -15.04 -12.04 -7.00
C MET A 416 -15.93 -13.26 -7.31
N GLY A 417 -15.32 -14.36 -7.74
CA GLY A 417 -16.03 -15.59 -8.01
C GLY A 417 -16.73 -16.15 -6.77
N PRO A 418 -17.84 -16.90 -6.92
CA PRO A 418 -18.65 -17.39 -5.81
C PRO A 418 -17.85 -18.24 -4.83
N THR A 419 -16.97 -19.10 -5.32
CA THR A 419 -16.11 -19.96 -4.48
C THR A 419 -15.19 -19.15 -3.58
N SER A 420 -14.56 -18.08 -4.12
CA SER A 420 -13.70 -17.19 -3.34
C SER A 420 -14.49 -16.43 -2.26
N LYS A 421 -15.73 -16.03 -2.57
CA LYS A 421 -16.63 -15.41 -1.60
C LYS A 421 -16.95 -16.36 -0.44
N VAL A 422 -17.30 -17.59 -0.74
CA VAL A 422 -17.58 -18.63 0.28
C VAL A 422 -16.36 -18.86 1.18
N LEU A 423 -15.17 -18.98 0.59
CA LEU A 423 -13.92 -19.18 1.33
C LEU A 423 -13.63 -18.01 2.28
N LEU A 424 -13.65 -16.77 1.77
CA LEU A 424 -13.38 -15.59 2.60
C LEU A 424 -14.44 -15.36 3.67
N THR A 425 -15.72 -15.65 3.37
CA THR A 425 -16.80 -15.61 4.36
C THR A 425 -16.58 -16.63 5.45
N GLY A 426 -16.21 -17.86 5.11
CA GLY A 426 -15.90 -18.92 6.06
C GLY A 426 -14.74 -18.54 6.97
N LEU A 427 -13.66 -17.99 6.39
CA LEU A 427 -12.49 -17.52 7.13
C LEU A 427 -12.83 -16.37 8.07
N SER A 428 -13.58 -15.39 7.58
CA SER A 428 -14.04 -14.24 8.40
C SER A 428 -14.87 -14.73 9.60
N ARG A 429 -15.81 -15.65 9.40
CA ARG A 429 -16.60 -16.24 10.48
C ARG A 429 -15.74 -17.00 11.50
N ALA A 430 -14.68 -17.67 11.05
CA ALA A 430 -13.79 -18.40 11.95
C ALA A 430 -12.91 -17.46 12.79
N TRP A 431 -12.46 -16.34 12.21
CA TRP A 431 -11.53 -15.41 12.85
C TRP A 431 -12.25 -14.24 13.55
N ASP A 432 -13.39 -13.85 13.06
CA ASP A 432 -14.21 -12.75 13.60
C ASP A 432 -15.70 -13.12 13.61
N PRO A 433 -16.13 -14.10 14.44
CA PRO A 433 -17.50 -14.60 14.46
C PRO A 433 -18.53 -13.52 14.84
N ASP A 434 -18.12 -12.53 15.61
CA ASP A 434 -18.99 -11.44 16.09
C ASP A 434 -18.96 -10.21 15.15
N GLY A 435 -18.17 -10.25 14.08
CA GLY A 435 -18.06 -9.17 13.09
C GLY A 435 -17.47 -7.88 13.63
N VAL A 436 -16.60 -7.95 14.64
CA VAL A 436 -16.02 -6.78 15.32
C VAL A 436 -15.09 -5.99 14.41
N LEU A 437 -14.27 -6.66 13.58
CA LEU A 437 -13.35 -6.04 12.63
C LEU A 437 -14.04 -5.62 11.32
N GLY A 438 -15.33 -5.78 11.25
CA GLY A 438 -16.18 -5.45 10.13
C GLY A 438 -17.00 -6.65 9.65
N SER A 439 -18.18 -6.36 9.10
CA SER A 439 -19.04 -7.40 8.54
C SER A 439 -18.26 -8.28 7.55
N PRO A 440 -18.52 -9.61 7.49
CA PRO A 440 -18.09 -10.45 6.37
C PRO A 440 -18.43 -9.82 5.02
N ALA A 441 -19.55 -9.10 4.95
CA ALA A 441 -19.90 -8.26 3.81
C ALA A 441 -18.86 -7.14 3.52
N GLY A 442 -17.98 -6.80 4.44
CA GLY A 442 -16.88 -5.84 4.26
C GLY A 442 -15.63 -6.42 3.60
N LEU A 443 -15.42 -7.74 3.65
CA LEU A 443 -14.34 -8.47 2.97
C LEU A 443 -14.81 -9.05 1.63
N VAL A 444 -16.05 -9.40 1.55
CA VAL A 444 -16.67 -10.12 0.42
C VAL A 444 -17.78 -9.32 -0.22
#